data_2784630e966a157fc6749b8943fb4d34
#
_entry.id   2784630e966a157fc6749b8943fb4d34
#
_cell.length_a   1.000
_cell.length_b   1.000
_cell.length_c   1.000
_cell.angle_alpha   90.00
_cell.angle_beta   90.00
_cell.angle_gamma   90.00
#
_symmetry.space_group_name_H-M   'P 1'
#
loop_
_entity.id
_entity.type
_entity.pdbx_description
1 polymer ?
#
loop_
_entity_poly.entity_id
_entity_poly.type
_entity_poly.pdbx_seq_one_letter_code
_entity_poly.pdbx_strand_id
1 'polypeptide(L)'
;MQRPEVEKVVTMVGLTSDNSQSSKGTPYLAELDVKLRKTPEGTESYVARIRKPLTDYLVDARVNVYSVSMTGTVSKAAVEYIISGADKDSVARYADKALALLSSVPGVIQPTLSVENATPEILVKVDRDKMSNLGLTLDNVGGMMQTNFQGNDQLRYTQGDYEYAINIRADKASRRSIEDVASLTVANPQGDLIQLSQFADVTLGIGPSRLERFNRNSSVTLRAQAYGVPAGAIAKQFMSQLSEEQMPQGVQIQTAGDMKKMSDSMSVLTTAILLSLLFIYLALVLLYNNWTDPLVVMIAIPLSIVGALLALAMSNTAMSIYAMLGMVMLIGLVAKNAILLVDFANEARGEGLPVNEALIQAVKLRTRPILMTALSTIIGMLPVALSRGSGAELRTGMAWVIIGGMALSTLLTLIVVPALYKAFHSRQRTSAKPMVDIEALMQE
;
A
#
# COMPACT_ATOMS: atom_id res chain seq x y z
N MET A 1 17.64 19.15 16.04
CA MET A 1 19.04 18.67 16.00
C MET A 1 19.65 18.35 17.38
N GLN A 2 18.93 18.57 18.47
CA GLN A 2 19.48 18.26 19.83
C GLN A 2 19.36 16.78 20.24
N ARG A 3 18.75 15.93 19.40
CA ARG A 3 18.64 14.49 19.69
C ARG A 3 19.76 13.72 19.01
N PRO A 4 20.52 12.89 19.74
CA PRO A 4 21.69 12.18 19.21
C PRO A 4 21.34 11.16 18.11
N GLU A 5 20.10 10.71 18.06
CA GLU A 5 19.62 9.75 17.05
C GLU A 5 19.39 10.38 15.67
N VAL A 6 19.31 11.71 15.59
CA VAL A 6 19.07 12.41 14.32
C VAL A 6 20.39 12.67 13.60
N GLU A 7 20.50 12.19 12.36
CA GLU A 7 21.67 12.41 11.50
C GLU A 7 21.51 13.69 10.67
N LYS A 8 20.36 13.83 10.00
CA LYS A 8 20.08 14.93 9.07
C LYS A 8 18.60 15.27 9.09
N VAL A 9 18.30 16.55 8.97
CA VAL A 9 16.93 17.04 8.77
C VAL A 9 16.91 17.91 7.52
N VAL A 10 16.00 17.62 6.62
CA VAL A 10 15.68 18.47 5.47
C VAL A 10 14.29 19.05 5.72
N THR A 11 14.18 20.37 5.68
CA THR A 11 12.92 21.07 5.90
C THR A 11 12.47 21.74 4.62
N MET A 12 11.26 21.46 4.19
CA MET A 12 10.58 22.13 3.10
C MET A 12 9.39 22.89 3.66
N VAL A 13 9.27 24.18 3.35
CA VAL A 13 8.16 25.03 3.78
C VAL A 13 7.42 25.53 2.53
N GLY A 14 6.11 25.43 2.56
CA GLY A 14 5.26 25.83 1.44
C GLY A 14 5.16 24.78 0.33
N LEU A 15 6.08 23.87 0.23
CA LEU A 15 6.06 22.72 -0.71
C LEU A 15 6.06 21.43 0.11
N THR A 16 5.25 20.49 -0.29
CA THR A 16 5.25 19.14 0.27
C THR A 16 5.38 18.14 -0.88
N SER A 17 5.74 16.91 -0.59
CA SER A 17 5.83 15.84 -1.59
C SER A 17 4.52 15.64 -2.36
N ASP A 18 3.35 15.99 -1.77
CA ASP A 18 2.04 15.98 -2.46
C ASP A 18 1.85 17.17 -3.39
N ASN A 19 2.46 18.30 -3.10
CA ASN A 19 2.31 19.56 -3.85
C ASN A 19 3.50 19.87 -4.77
N SER A 20 4.48 18.98 -4.87
CA SER A 20 5.69 19.19 -5.68
C SER A 20 5.42 19.40 -7.17
N GLN A 21 4.23 18.98 -7.65
CA GLN A 21 3.79 19.21 -9.03
C GLN A 21 2.96 20.48 -9.21
N SER A 22 2.54 21.16 -8.12
CA SER A 22 1.82 22.41 -8.21
C SER A 22 2.80 23.57 -8.08
N SER A 23 2.77 24.52 -9.02
CA SER A 23 3.59 25.74 -8.98
C SER A 23 3.21 26.71 -7.84
N LYS A 24 2.17 26.40 -7.06
CA LYS A 24 1.69 27.22 -5.94
C LYS A 24 2.05 26.55 -4.63
N GLY A 25 2.96 27.15 -3.90
CA GLY A 25 3.29 26.78 -2.52
C GLY A 25 2.09 27.01 -1.60
N THR A 26 1.98 26.14 -0.57
CA THR A 26 0.96 26.24 0.47
C THR A 26 1.65 26.72 1.77
N PRO A 27 1.64 28.03 2.07
CA PRO A 27 2.52 28.63 3.09
C PRO A 27 2.38 28.06 4.50
N TYR A 28 1.22 27.47 4.81
CA TYR A 28 0.91 26.85 6.10
C TYR A 28 1.30 25.37 6.21
N LEU A 29 1.87 24.79 5.15
CA LEU A 29 2.37 23.42 5.16
C LEU A 29 3.89 23.39 5.24
N ALA A 30 4.42 22.49 6.05
CA ALA A 30 5.84 22.18 6.11
C ALA A 30 6.05 20.67 6.17
N GLU A 31 7.06 20.19 5.47
CA GLU A 31 7.49 18.80 5.51
C GLU A 31 8.93 18.72 6.00
N LEU A 32 9.18 17.85 6.97
CA LEU A 32 10.49 17.61 7.54
C LEU A 32 10.89 16.17 7.32
N ASP A 33 11.86 15.95 6.45
CA ASP A 33 12.49 14.65 6.27
C ASP A 33 13.62 14.46 7.26
N VAL A 34 13.45 13.51 8.16
CA VAL A 34 14.40 13.23 9.24
C VAL A 34 15.11 11.91 8.97
N LYS A 35 16.40 11.96 8.69
CA LYS A 35 17.25 10.79 8.60
C LYS A 35 17.78 10.43 9.97
N LEU A 36 17.49 9.21 10.42
CA LEU A 36 17.97 8.67 11.68
C LEU A 36 19.30 7.92 11.50
N ARG A 37 20.16 7.99 12.50
CA ARG A 37 21.31 7.09 12.62
C ARG A 37 20.81 5.67 12.87
N LYS A 38 21.66 4.66 12.64
CA LYS A 38 21.31 3.27 12.98
C LYS A 38 21.05 3.17 14.48
N THR A 39 19.80 3.02 14.85
CA THR A 39 19.36 2.78 16.22
C THR A 39 19.00 1.32 16.43
N PRO A 40 19.19 0.74 17.62
CA PRO A 40 18.73 -0.61 17.92
C PRO A 40 17.20 -0.75 17.89
N GLU A 41 16.49 0.37 18.06
CA GLU A 41 15.04 0.45 17.95
C GLU A 41 14.64 0.58 16.47
N GLY A 42 13.60 -0.11 16.04
CA GLY A 42 13.02 0.05 14.69
C GLY A 42 12.46 1.47 14.50
N THR A 43 12.39 1.91 13.24
CA THR A 43 11.88 3.25 12.88
C THR A 43 10.48 3.51 13.43
N GLU A 44 9.60 2.51 13.42
CA GLU A 44 8.22 2.65 13.95
C GLU A 44 8.18 2.90 15.45
N SER A 45 9.01 2.21 16.22
CA SER A 45 9.13 2.43 17.67
C SER A 45 9.63 3.84 17.98
N TYR A 46 10.60 4.33 17.18
CA TYR A 46 11.08 5.70 17.28
C TYR A 46 9.97 6.71 16.97
N VAL A 47 9.23 6.52 15.86
CA VAL A 47 8.10 7.38 15.46
C VAL A 47 7.04 7.42 16.56
N ALA A 48 6.68 6.28 17.13
CA ALA A 48 5.70 6.21 18.24
C ALA A 48 6.16 7.01 19.46
N ARG A 49 7.44 6.93 19.81
CA ARG A 49 8.04 7.63 20.95
C ARG A 49 8.09 9.14 20.78
N ILE A 50 8.40 9.64 19.59
CA ILE A 50 8.56 11.10 19.36
C ILE A 50 7.24 11.81 19.03
N ARG A 51 6.20 11.08 18.59
CA ARG A 51 4.92 11.66 18.17
C ARG A 51 4.29 12.52 19.26
N LYS A 52 4.08 11.95 20.46
CA LYS A 52 3.46 12.69 21.58
C LYS A 52 4.22 13.93 21.98
N PRO A 53 5.55 13.89 22.25
CA PRO A 53 6.32 15.10 22.59
C PRO A 53 6.29 16.19 21.51
N LEU A 54 6.23 15.82 20.22
CA LEU A 54 6.14 16.79 19.15
C LEU A 54 4.76 17.45 19.07
N THR A 55 3.69 16.66 19.25
CA THR A 55 2.31 17.17 19.27
C THR A 55 2.09 18.09 20.48
N ASP A 56 2.62 17.74 21.65
CA ASP A 56 2.51 18.54 22.86
C ASP A 56 3.32 19.86 22.77
N TYR A 57 4.43 19.85 22.02
CA TYR A 57 5.27 21.03 21.83
C TYR A 57 4.70 22.03 20.80
N LEU A 58 4.00 21.54 19.78
CA LEU A 58 3.46 22.33 18.67
C LEU A 58 1.93 22.40 18.80
N VAL A 59 1.44 23.16 19.78
CA VAL A 59 0.01 23.27 20.10
C VAL A 59 -0.81 23.86 18.95
N ASP A 60 -0.22 24.81 18.18
CA ASP A 60 -0.89 25.53 17.08
C ASP A 60 -0.70 24.84 15.72
N ALA A 61 -0.09 23.66 15.68
CA ALA A 61 0.15 22.95 14.44
C ALA A 61 -0.32 21.49 14.52
N ARG A 62 -0.89 20.98 13.44
CA ARG A 62 -1.14 19.55 13.27
C ARG A 62 0.15 18.86 12.85
N VAL A 63 0.68 18.00 13.69
CA VAL A 63 1.95 17.30 13.44
C VAL A 63 1.67 15.84 13.08
N ASN A 64 1.95 15.45 11.84
CA ASN A 64 1.92 14.08 11.39
C ASN A 64 3.33 13.49 11.37
N VAL A 65 3.56 12.43 12.15
CA VAL A 65 4.85 11.73 12.19
C VAL A 65 4.64 10.30 11.67
N TYR A 66 5.34 9.94 10.62
CA TYR A 66 5.25 8.63 9.97
C TYR A 66 6.62 8.15 9.48
N SER A 67 6.77 6.85 9.30
CA SER A 67 7.95 6.27 8.68
C SER A 67 7.84 6.33 7.16
N VAL A 68 8.95 6.66 6.49
CA VAL A 68 9.03 6.61 5.02
C VAL A 68 9.36 5.18 4.61
N SER A 69 8.54 4.58 3.75
CA SER A 69 8.81 3.27 3.18
C SER A 69 10.04 3.30 2.26
N MET A 70 10.85 2.23 2.25
CA MET A 70 11.98 2.09 1.33
C MET A 70 11.60 2.09 -0.15
N THR A 71 10.35 1.82 -0.48
CA THR A 71 9.83 1.89 -1.84
C THR A 71 9.61 3.33 -2.32
N GLY A 72 9.94 4.33 -1.50
CA GLY A 72 9.76 5.74 -1.82
C GLY A 72 8.30 6.20 -1.82
N THR A 73 7.36 5.29 -1.61
CA THR A 73 5.96 5.65 -1.40
C THR A 73 5.79 6.11 0.03
N VAL A 74 5.64 7.40 0.22
CA VAL A 74 5.29 7.97 1.51
C VAL A 74 3.85 7.58 1.80
N SER A 75 3.64 6.55 2.63
CA SER A 75 2.30 6.27 3.13
C SER A 75 1.95 7.32 4.17
N LYS A 76 1.35 8.41 3.70
CA LYS A 76 0.92 9.52 4.57
C LYS A 76 -0.28 9.16 5.44
N ALA A 77 -0.94 8.05 5.15
CA ALA A 77 -2.10 7.56 5.88
C ALA A 77 -2.12 6.03 5.91
N ALA A 78 -2.34 5.47 7.09
CA ALA A 78 -2.55 4.03 7.23
C ALA A 78 -3.91 3.59 6.65
N VAL A 79 -4.89 4.50 6.69
CA VAL A 79 -6.25 4.31 6.17
C VAL A 79 -6.57 5.47 5.24
N GLU A 80 -6.94 5.16 4.00
CA GLU A 80 -7.28 6.16 2.99
C GLU A 80 -8.51 5.73 2.18
N TYR A 81 -9.48 6.65 2.07
CA TYR A 81 -10.70 6.45 1.29
C TYR A 81 -10.93 7.63 0.37
N ILE A 82 -11.35 7.36 -0.86
CA ILE A 82 -11.84 8.37 -1.79
C ILE A 82 -13.36 8.31 -1.79
N ILE A 83 -13.99 9.42 -1.44
CA ILE A 83 -15.43 9.65 -1.54
C ILE A 83 -15.67 10.46 -2.80
N SER A 84 -16.47 9.98 -3.73
CA SER A 84 -16.67 10.60 -5.03
C SER A 84 -18.13 10.58 -5.46
N GLY A 85 -18.54 11.57 -6.24
CA GLY A 85 -19.90 11.67 -6.76
C GLY A 85 -20.07 12.83 -7.74
N ALA A 86 -21.20 12.85 -8.44
CA ALA A 86 -21.52 13.91 -9.41
C ALA A 86 -21.78 15.26 -8.74
N ASP A 87 -22.48 15.25 -7.60
CA ASP A 87 -22.78 16.45 -6.82
C ASP A 87 -21.74 16.72 -5.75
N LYS A 88 -21.04 17.85 -5.87
CA LYS A 88 -19.96 18.27 -4.96
C LYS A 88 -20.46 18.45 -3.52
N ASP A 89 -21.65 19.01 -3.34
CA ASP A 89 -22.15 19.36 -2.01
C ASP A 89 -22.61 18.11 -1.24
N SER A 90 -23.16 17.13 -1.93
CA SER A 90 -23.46 15.81 -1.36
C SER A 90 -22.21 15.04 -0.99
N VAL A 91 -21.16 15.10 -1.81
CA VAL A 91 -19.85 14.50 -1.51
C VAL A 91 -19.24 15.13 -0.26
N ALA A 92 -19.26 16.49 -0.18
CA ALA A 92 -18.69 17.20 0.98
C ALA A 92 -19.42 16.85 2.28
N ARG A 93 -20.78 16.93 2.30
CA ARG A 93 -21.57 16.57 3.47
C ARG A 93 -21.36 15.12 3.92
N TYR A 94 -21.26 14.19 2.97
CA TYR A 94 -21.01 12.79 3.29
C TYR A 94 -19.59 12.57 3.79
N ALA A 95 -18.61 13.30 3.26
CA ALA A 95 -17.22 13.26 3.71
C ALA A 95 -17.09 13.75 5.15
N ASP A 96 -17.81 14.82 5.56
CA ASP A 96 -17.83 15.30 6.94
C ASP A 96 -18.42 14.25 7.91
N LYS A 97 -19.50 13.58 7.52
CA LYS A 97 -20.08 12.47 8.29
C LYS A 97 -19.09 11.30 8.40
N ALA A 98 -18.47 10.90 7.29
CA ALA A 98 -17.49 9.84 7.26
C ALA A 98 -16.27 10.17 8.13
N LEU A 99 -15.84 11.45 8.16
CA LEU A 99 -14.79 11.94 9.05
C LEU A 99 -15.16 11.77 10.52
N ALA A 100 -16.40 12.16 10.89
CA ALA A 100 -16.89 12.02 12.25
C ALA A 100 -16.95 10.54 12.70
N LEU A 101 -17.44 9.65 11.83
CA LEU A 101 -17.46 8.20 12.09
C LEU A 101 -16.03 7.64 12.22
N LEU A 102 -15.13 7.98 11.29
CA LEU A 102 -13.75 7.50 11.39
C LEU A 102 -13.04 7.99 12.65
N SER A 103 -13.37 9.20 13.10
CA SER A 103 -12.82 9.79 14.33
C SER A 103 -13.25 9.01 15.59
N SER A 104 -14.39 8.33 15.56
CA SER A 104 -14.90 7.53 16.67
C SER A 104 -14.29 6.13 16.75
N VAL A 105 -13.59 5.67 15.70
CA VAL A 105 -13.00 4.33 15.66
C VAL A 105 -11.75 4.27 16.55
N PRO A 106 -11.66 3.32 17.51
CA PRO A 106 -10.48 3.17 18.35
C PRO A 106 -9.21 2.91 17.53
N GLY A 107 -8.12 3.58 17.91
CA GLY A 107 -6.84 3.45 17.23
C GLY A 107 -6.66 4.38 16.02
N VAL A 108 -7.67 5.16 15.66
CA VAL A 108 -7.56 6.20 14.64
C VAL A 108 -6.93 7.46 15.23
N ILE A 109 -5.95 8.00 14.53
CA ILE A 109 -5.29 9.24 14.90
C ILE A 109 -5.32 10.20 13.72
N GLN A 110 -5.62 11.47 14.02
CA GLN A 110 -5.59 12.58 13.08
C GLN A 110 -6.35 12.28 11.77
N PRO A 111 -7.64 11.95 11.85
CA PRO A 111 -8.45 11.82 10.65
C PRO A 111 -8.57 13.21 10.00
N THR A 112 -8.38 13.28 8.68
CA THR A 112 -8.37 14.52 7.89
C THR A 112 -9.07 14.31 6.54
N LEU A 113 -9.63 15.38 6.02
CA LEU A 113 -10.12 15.47 4.64
C LEU A 113 -9.12 16.22 3.78
N SER A 114 -8.97 15.84 2.53
CA SER A 114 -8.08 16.51 1.58
C SER A 114 -8.50 17.96 1.26
N VAL A 115 -9.76 18.31 1.55
CA VAL A 115 -10.37 19.63 1.30
C VAL A 115 -10.62 20.40 2.60
N GLU A 116 -10.05 19.94 3.73
CA GLU A 116 -10.35 20.41 5.08
C GLU A 116 -9.96 21.88 5.35
N ASN A 117 -9.02 22.44 4.64
CA ASN A 117 -8.55 23.80 4.86
C ASN A 117 -9.11 24.75 3.80
N ALA A 118 -10.34 25.19 4.02
CA ALA A 118 -10.85 26.37 3.33
C ALA A 118 -10.00 27.59 3.72
N THR A 119 -9.17 28.06 2.82
CA THR A 119 -8.39 29.29 3.04
C THR A 119 -9.25 30.51 2.76
N PRO A 120 -9.15 31.57 3.61
CA PRO A 120 -9.76 32.84 3.25
C PRO A 120 -9.17 33.33 1.94
N GLU A 121 -10.04 33.63 0.99
CA GLU A 121 -9.66 34.15 -0.31
C GLU A 121 -10.44 35.44 -0.64
N ILE A 122 -9.86 36.31 -1.43
CA ILE A 122 -10.55 37.47 -1.95
C ILE A 122 -11.29 37.06 -3.22
N LEU A 123 -12.60 37.05 -3.17
CA LEU A 123 -13.48 36.74 -4.29
C LEU A 123 -13.78 38.00 -5.07
N VAL A 124 -13.42 38.01 -6.35
CA VAL A 124 -13.74 39.12 -7.29
C VAL A 124 -14.83 38.64 -8.22
N LYS A 125 -16.04 39.13 -8.00
CA LYS A 125 -17.22 38.83 -8.84
C LYS A 125 -17.45 39.93 -9.84
N VAL A 126 -17.12 39.72 -11.11
CA VAL A 126 -17.24 40.72 -12.17
C VAL A 126 -18.66 40.79 -12.69
N ASP A 127 -19.22 42.01 -12.78
CA ASP A 127 -20.42 42.30 -13.51
C ASP A 127 -20.06 42.44 -15.01
N ARG A 128 -20.45 41.45 -15.80
CA ARG A 128 -20.07 41.35 -17.21
C ARG A 128 -20.66 42.47 -18.08
N ASP A 129 -21.85 42.95 -17.75
CA ASP A 129 -22.52 44.01 -18.51
C ASP A 129 -21.83 45.37 -18.27
N LYS A 130 -21.55 45.71 -17.01
CA LYS A 130 -20.75 46.90 -16.67
C LYS A 130 -19.36 46.84 -17.28
N MET A 131 -18.69 45.72 -17.16
CA MET A 131 -17.34 45.50 -17.72
C MET A 131 -17.33 45.73 -19.25
N SER A 132 -18.30 45.17 -19.97
CA SER A 132 -18.43 45.32 -21.42
C SER A 132 -18.71 46.77 -21.84
N ASN A 133 -19.58 47.47 -21.10
CA ASN A 133 -19.90 48.89 -21.35
C ASN A 133 -18.68 49.82 -21.17
N LEU A 134 -17.72 49.39 -20.32
CA LEU A 134 -16.47 50.12 -20.10
C LEU A 134 -15.36 49.70 -21.10
N GLY A 135 -15.69 48.88 -22.09
CA GLY A 135 -14.75 48.42 -23.10
C GLY A 135 -13.71 47.40 -22.59
N LEU A 136 -13.94 46.78 -21.42
CA LEU A 136 -13.07 45.81 -20.82
C LEU A 136 -13.47 44.38 -21.19
N THR A 137 -12.50 43.48 -21.24
CA THR A 137 -12.71 42.06 -21.43
C THR A 137 -12.27 41.29 -20.17
N LEU A 138 -12.78 40.06 -19.98
CA LEU A 138 -12.39 39.22 -18.85
C LEU A 138 -10.90 38.91 -18.89
N ASP A 139 -10.32 38.85 -20.08
CA ASP A 139 -8.89 38.59 -20.31
C ASP A 139 -8.03 39.77 -19.80
N ASN A 140 -8.45 41.02 -20.09
CA ASN A 140 -7.78 42.20 -19.53
C ASN A 140 -7.79 42.21 -18.00
N VAL A 141 -8.95 41.91 -17.39
CA VAL A 141 -9.07 41.84 -15.93
C VAL A 141 -8.23 40.72 -15.36
N GLY A 142 -8.27 39.50 -15.96
CA GLY A 142 -7.50 38.35 -15.55
C GLY A 142 -5.99 38.58 -15.65
N GLY A 143 -5.54 39.18 -16.77
CA GLY A 143 -4.11 39.51 -16.97
C GLY A 143 -3.61 40.55 -15.96
N MET A 144 -4.40 41.56 -15.66
CA MET A 144 -4.11 42.58 -14.64
C MET A 144 -3.99 41.90 -13.25
N MET A 145 -4.97 41.07 -12.88
CA MET A 145 -4.96 40.35 -11.61
C MET A 145 -3.72 39.45 -11.51
N GLN A 146 -3.43 38.67 -12.58
CA GLN A 146 -2.26 37.83 -12.64
C GLN A 146 -0.96 38.62 -12.41
N THR A 147 -0.80 39.73 -13.12
CA THR A 147 0.41 40.57 -13.01
C THR A 147 0.55 41.18 -11.63
N ASN A 148 -0.53 41.67 -11.02
CA ASN A 148 -0.46 42.33 -9.71
C ASN A 148 -0.19 41.31 -8.57
N PHE A 149 -0.76 40.11 -8.64
CA PHE A 149 -0.64 39.11 -7.54
C PHE A 149 0.48 38.10 -7.76
N GLN A 150 0.52 37.45 -8.94
CA GLN A 150 1.51 36.43 -9.24
C GLN A 150 2.81 37.02 -9.78
N GLY A 151 2.67 38.14 -10.50
CA GLY A 151 3.75 38.79 -11.23
C GLY A 151 3.84 38.35 -12.68
N ASN A 152 4.55 39.15 -13.47
CA ASN A 152 4.94 38.84 -14.84
C ASN A 152 6.45 38.66 -14.89
N ASP A 153 6.93 37.47 -15.23
CA ASP A 153 8.33 37.07 -15.28
C ASP A 153 8.83 36.84 -16.73
N GLN A 154 8.09 37.34 -17.72
CA GLN A 154 8.46 37.19 -19.13
C GLN A 154 9.67 38.01 -19.53
N LEU A 155 9.97 39.08 -18.78
CA LEU A 155 11.12 39.93 -19.04
C LEU A 155 12.41 39.28 -18.53
N ARG A 156 13.46 39.37 -19.35
CA ARG A 156 14.77 38.85 -19.02
C ARG A 156 15.79 39.99 -18.99
N TYR A 157 16.69 39.96 -18.03
CA TYR A 157 17.87 40.81 -18.00
C TYR A 157 19.10 39.95 -18.24
N THR A 158 19.85 40.28 -19.33
CA THR A 158 21.06 39.54 -19.69
C THR A 158 22.28 40.29 -19.16
N GLN A 159 23.12 39.58 -18.41
CA GLN A 159 24.39 40.10 -17.93
C GLN A 159 25.51 39.08 -18.22
N GLY A 160 26.32 39.35 -19.21
CA GLY A 160 27.29 38.40 -19.72
C GLY A 160 26.59 37.15 -20.28
N ASP A 161 26.99 35.96 -19.81
CA ASP A 161 26.42 34.68 -20.21
C ASP A 161 25.17 34.25 -19.40
N TYR A 162 24.69 35.09 -18.49
CA TYR A 162 23.57 34.78 -17.60
C TYR A 162 22.34 35.60 -17.91
N GLU A 163 21.19 34.91 -17.91
CA GLU A 163 19.86 35.55 -18.00
C GLU A 163 19.14 35.49 -16.66
N TYR A 164 18.66 36.63 -16.21
CA TYR A 164 17.88 36.80 -14.98
C TYR A 164 16.43 37.14 -15.30
N ALA A 165 15.46 36.42 -14.71
CA ALA A 165 14.06 36.77 -14.84
C ALA A 165 13.73 38.02 -14.03
N ILE A 166 13.10 39.03 -14.67
CA ILE A 166 12.57 40.20 -13.98
C ILE A 166 11.09 39.92 -13.69
N ASN A 167 10.72 39.84 -12.40
CA ASN A 167 9.33 39.67 -12.00
C ASN A 167 8.73 41.03 -11.62
N ILE A 168 7.77 41.49 -12.44
CA ILE A 168 7.02 42.74 -12.22
C ILE A 168 5.70 42.40 -11.54
N ARG A 169 5.47 42.94 -10.34
CA ARG A 169 4.23 42.75 -9.58
C ARG A 169 3.92 43.96 -8.73
N ALA A 170 2.65 44.10 -8.27
CA ALA A 170 2.27 45.13 -7.33
C ALA A 170 3.05 45.07 -6.02
N ASP A 171 3.34 46.21 -5.39
CA ASP A 171 3.96 46.26 -4.07
C ASP A 171 3.08 45.56 -3.02
N LYS A 172 3.71 45.07 -1.97
CA LYS A 172 3.01 44.39 -0.86
C LYS A 172 1.96 45.30 -0.19
N ALA A 173 2.24 46.61 -0.12
CA ALA A 173 1.33 47.56 0.48
C ALA A 173 0.00 47.69 -0.31
N SER A 174 0.03 47.52 -1.65
CA SER A 174 -1.12 47.66 -2.54
C SER A 174 -1.96 46.37 -2.72
N ARG A 175 -1.77 45.38 -1.89
CA ARG A 175 -2.47 44.06 -1.98
C ARG A 175 -2.68 43.37 -0.64
N ARG A 176 -2.83 44.14 0.46
CA ARG A 176 -3.03 43.61 1.82
C ARG A 176 -4.49 43.50 2.22
N SER A 177 -5.31 44.42 1.75
CA SER A 177 -6.70 44.51 2.14
C SER A 177 -7.65 44.33 0.94
N ILE A 178 -8.92 44.15 1.23
CA ILE A 178 -10.00 44.10 0.19
C ILE A 178 -10.07 45.42 -0.55
N GLU A 179 -9.91 46.50 0.17
CA GLU A 179 -9.95 47.88 -0.36
C GLU A 179 -8.80 48.12 -1.34
N ASP A 180 -7.61 47.63 -1.04
CA ASP A 180 -6.46 47.70 -1.95
C ASP A 180 -6.76 46.98 -3.27
N VAL A 181 -7.33 45.78 -3.19
CA VAL A 181 -7.72 44.98 -4.37
C VAL A 181 -8.82 45.66 -5.16
N ALA A 182 -9.83 46.22 -4.49
CA ALA A 182 -10.93 46.95 -5.12
C ALA A 182 -10.47 48.24 -5.84
N SER A 183 -9.37 48.85 -5.38
CA SER A 183 -8.76 50.05 -5.96
C SER A 183 -7.85 49.79 -7.15
N LEU A 184 -7.50 48.52 -7.44
CA LEU A 184 -6.68 48.19 -8.61
C LEU A 184 -7.32 48.67 -9.89
N THR A 185 -6.50 49.17 -10.81
CA THR A 185 -6.95 49.72 -12.10
C THR A 185 -6.64 48.83 -13.27
N VAL A 186 -7.55 48.74 -14.21
CA VAL A 186 -7.40 48.06 -15.50
C VAL A 186 -7.49 49.11 -16.61
N ALA A 187 -6.53 49.05 -17.55
CA ALA A 187 -6.60 49.92 -18.74
C ALA A 187 -7.56 49.34 -19.78
N ASN A 188 -8.46 50.14 -20.30
CA ASN A 188 -9.27 49.78 -21.47
C ASN A 188 -8.47 50.02 -22.78
N PRO A 189 -8.96 49.58 -23.96
CA PRO A 189 -8.31 49.83 -25.22
C PRO A 189 -8.17 51.32 -25.61
N GLN A 190 -8.93 52.19 -24.99
CA GLN A 190 -8.88 53.64 -25.17
C GLN A 190 -7.79 54.30 -24.31
N GLY A 191 -7.22 53.57 -23.35
CA GLY A 191 -6.19 54.07 -22.46
C GLY A 191 -6.71 54.61 -21.11
N ASP A 192 -8.03 54.51 -20.85
CA ASP A 192 -8.61 54.93 -19.56
C ASP A 192 -8.32 53.90 -18.49
N LEU A 193 -7.95 54.38 -17.30
CA LEU A 193 -7.70 53.55 -16.12
C LEU A 193 -9.00 53.43 -15.30
N ILE A 194 -9.58 52.24 -15.31
CA ILE A 194 -10.86 51.93 -14.66
C ILE A 194 -10.60 51.12 -13.39
N GLN A 195 -11.12 51.58 -12.26
CA GLN A 195 -10.99 50.82 -11.00
C GLN A 195 -11.86 49.57 -10.99
N LEU A 196 -11.35 48.50 -10.38
CA LEU A 196 -12.06 47.22 -10.27
C LEU A 196 -13.40 47.34 -9.56
N SER A 197 -13.49 48.21 -8.54
CA SER A 197 -14.74 48.51 -7.79
C SER A 197 -15.89 49.07 -8.65
N GLN A 198 -15.61 49.60 -9.86
CA GLN A 198 -16.67 50.15 -10.73
C GLN A 198 -17.48 49.05 -11.44
N PHE A 199 -16.89 47.88 -11.63
CA PHE A 199 -17.49 46.77 -12.38
C PHE A 199 -17.42 45.43 -11.70
N ALA A 200 -16.84 45.32 -10.51
CA ALA A 200 -16.73 44.07 -9.77
C ALA A 200 -16.97 44.27 -8.27
N ASP A 201 -17.60 43.28 -7.65
CA ASP A 201 -17.72 43.17 -6.19
C ASP A 201 -16.53 42.39 -5.66
N VAL A 202 -15.82 43.01 -4.72
CA VAL A 202 -14.64 42.38 -4.05
C VAL A 202 -15.04 42.05 -2.62
N THR A 203 -15.08 40.74 -2.30
CA THR A 203 -15.52 40.26 -0.99
C THR A 203 -14.56 39.23 -0.45
N LEU A 204 -14.51 39.09 0.88
CA LEU A 204 -13.84 37.99 1.49
C LEU A 204 -14.70 36.74 1.36
N GLY A 205 -14.15 35.70 0.75
CA GLY A 205 -14.79 34.39 0.63
C GLY A 205 -14.00 33.33 1.35
N ILE A 206 -14.64 32.20 1.50
CA ILE A 206 -13.96 30.95 1.95
C ILE A 206 -14.06 30.00 0.76
N GLY A 207 -12.94 29.82 0.07
CA GLY A 207 -12.88 28.91 -1.07
C GLY A 207 -12.27 27.57 -0.68
N PRO A 208 -12.66 26.48 -1.33
CA PRO A 208 -11.96 25.23 -1.17
C PRO A 208 -10.54 25.39 -1.66
N SER A 209 -9.58 25.11 -0.80
CA SER A 209 -8.15 25.23 -1.13
C SER A 209 -7.73 24.35 -2.31
N ARG A 210 -8.50 23.28 -2.56
CA ARG A 210 -8.25 22.31 -3.61
C ARG A 210 -9.55 21.68 -4.10
N LEU A 211 -9.68 21.55 -5.42
CA LEU A 211 -10.74 20.78 -6.07
C LEU A 211 -10.16 19.47 -6.57
N GLU A 212 -10.60 18.37 -6.00
CA GLU A 212 -10.18 17.04 -6.40
C GLU A 212 -11.26 16.38 -7.26
N ARG A 213 -10.81 15.61 -8.24
CA ARG A 213 -11.68 14.77 -9.06
C ARG A 213 -11.09 13.37 -9.18
N PHE A 214 -11.97 12.40 -9.02
CA PHE A 214 -11.65 11.00 -9.26
C PHE A 214 -12.61 10.45 -10.31
N ASN A 215 -12.06 9.88 -11.39
CA ASN A 215 -12.85 9.41 -12.53
C ASN A 215 -13.85 10.48 -13.07
N ARG A 216 -13.40 11.74 -13.17
CA ARG A 216 -14.16 12.93 -13.59
C ARG A 216 -15.24 13.41 -12.63
N ASN A 217 -15.56 12.67 -11.57
CA ASN A 217 -16.48 13.07 -10.51
C ASN A 217 -15.77 13.92 -9.45
N SER A 218 -16.49 14.82 -8.80
CA SER A 218 -15.99 15.51 -7.61
C SER A 218 -15.60 14.50 -6.54
N SER A 219 -14.48 14.72 -5.88
CA SER A 219 -14.00 13.78 -4.86
C SER A 219 -13.38 14.50 -3.67
N VAL A 220 -13.44 13.84 -2.53
CA VAL A 220 -12.76 14.20 -1.29
C VAL A 220 -12.06 12.96 -0.77
N THR A 221 -10.79 13.10 -0.39
CA THR A 221 -10.02 12.01 0.17
C THR A 221 -10.01 12.09 1.70
N LEU A 222 -10.50 11.05 2.35
CA LEU A 222 -10.49 10.87 3.80
C LEU A 222 -9.25 10.06 4.18
N ARG A 223 -8.43 10.58 5.10
CA ARG A 223 -7.15 9.98 5.52
C ARG A 223 -7.08 9.90 7.04
N ALA A 224 -6.47 8.84 7.54
CA ALA A 224 -6.17 8.70 8.97
C ALA A 224 -4.92 7.86 9.21
N GLN A 225 -4.27 8.10 10.34
CA GLN A 225 -3.19 7.25 10.84
C GLN A 225 -3.74 6.18 11.78
N ALA A 226 -3.06 5.04 11.87
CA ALA A 226 -3.37 3.97 12.81
C ALA A 226 -2.36 3.95 13.95
N TYR A 227 -2.83 3.71 15.19
CA TYR A 227 -1.97 3.55 16.35
C TYR A 227 -2.45 2.43 17.25
N GLY A 228 -1.57 1.49 17.54
CA GLY A 228 -1.87 0.35 18.42
C GLY A 228 -2.87 -0.67 17.87
N VAL A 229 -3.50 -0.37 16.72
CA VAL A 229 -4.47 -1.24 16.04
C VAL A 229 -4.08 -1.36 14.57
N PRO A 230 -4.09 -2.57 13.99
CA PRO A 230 -3.82 -2.75 12.56
C PRO A 230 -4.80 -1.97 11.67
N ALA A 231 -4.31 -1.33 10.62
CA ALA A 231 -5.12 -0.55 9.68
C ALA A 231 -6.32 -1.34 9.10
N GLY A 232 -6.14 -2.64 8.86
CA GLY A 232 -7.22 -3.52 8.38
C GLY A 232 -8.36 -3.71 9.39
N ALA A 233 -8.07 -3.69 10.70
CA ALA A 233 -9.10 -3.76 11.75
C ALA A 233 -9.89 -2.45 11.83
N ILE A 234 -9.20 -1.31 11.75
CA ILE A 234 -9.82 0.02 11.67
C ILE A 234 -10.74 0.09 10.44
N ALA A 235 -10.23 -0.34 9.28
CA ALA A 235 -10.99 -0.34 8.03
C ALA A 235 -12.27 -1.18 8.14
N LYS A 236 -12.17 -2.38 8.71
CA LYS A 236 -13.32 -3.27 8.90
C LYS A 236 -14.37 -2.64 9.82
N GLN A 237 -13.94 -2.05 10.93
CA GLN A 237 -14.84 -1.40 11.89
C GLN A 237 -15.49 -0.15 11.29
N PHE A 238 -14.70 0.69 10.61
CA PHE A 238 -15.22 1.87 9.91
C PHE A 238 -16.24 1.51 8.84
N MET A 239 -15.95 0.52 8.00
CA MET A 239 -16.88 0.09 6.95
C MET A 239 -18.16 -0.53 7.51
N SER A 240 -18.11 -1.23 8.66
CA SER A 240 -19.31 -1.73 9.32
C SER A 240 -20.21 -0.59 9.84
N GLN A 241 -19.62 0.43 10.47
CA GLN A 241 -20.37 1.62 10.91
C GLN A 241 -20.93 2.43 9.75
N LEU A 242 -20.15 2.55 8.67
CA LEU A 242 -20.56 3.27 7.48
C LEU A 242 -21.70 2.57 6.73
N SER A 243 -21.76 1.22 6.76
CA SER A 243 -22.84 0.45 6.14
C SER A 243 -24.21 0.63 6.83
N GLU A 244 -24.21 1.09 8.09
CA GLU A 244 -25.42 1.43 8.84
C GLU A 244 -25.96 2.82 8.45
N GLU A 245 -25.13 3.68 7.85
CA GLU A 245 -25.51 5.01 7.37
C GLU A 245 -26.04 4.97 5.94
N GLN A 246 -27.11 5.71 5.67
CA GLN A 246 -27.66 5.82 4.33
C GLN A 246 -26.74 6.64 3.43
N MET A 247 -26.13 5.98 2.47
CA MET A 247 -25.31 6.63 1.45
C MET A 247 -26.19 7.43 0.49
N PRO A 248 -25.91 8.73 0.24
CA PRO A 248 -26.66 9.51 -0.74
C PRO A 248 -26.57 8.90 -2.14
N GLN A 249 -27.65 9.02 -2.92
CA GLN A 249 -27.65 8.53 -4.30
C GLN A 249 -26.53 9.21 -5.11
N GLY A 250 -25.76 8.40 -5.84
CA GLY A 250 -24.67 8.89 -6.69
C GLY A 250 -23.35 9.18 -5.96
N VAL A 251 -23.26 9.01 -4.64
CA VAL A 251 -22.01 9.05 -3.89
C VAL A 251 -21.44 7.64 -3.76
N GLN A 252 -20.14 7.48 -3.93
CA GLN A 252 -19.41 6.23 -3.79
C GLN A 252 -18.20 6.43 -2.86
N ILE A 253 -17.89 5.42 -2.08
CA ILE A 253 -16.66 5.36 -1.28
C ILE A 253 -15.83 4.16 -1.71
N GLN A 254 -14.53 4.37 -1.86
CA GLN A 254 -13.61 3.31 -2.24
C GLN A 254 -12.32 3.43 -1.42
N THR A 255 -11.73 2.28 -1.11
CA THR A 255 -10.41 2.24 -0.49
C THR A 255 -9.37 2.79 -1.45
N ALA A 256 -8.40 3.53 -0.92
CA ALA A 256 -7.32 4.14 -1.69
C ALA A 256 -5.96 3.90 -1.02
N GLY A 257 -4.92 4.49 -1.57
CA GLY A 257 -3.58 4.45 -1.01
C GLY A 257 -3.01 3.04 -0.88
N ASP A 258 -2.23 2.82 0.16
CA ASP A 258 -1.56 1.54 0.39
C ASP A 258 -2.52 0.41 0.76
N MET A 259 -3.67 0.72 1.37
CA MET A 259 -4.71 -0.28 1.63
C MET A 259 -5.25 -0.90 0.34
N LYS A 260 -5.53 -0.08 -0.66
CA LYS A 260 -5.99 -0.58 -1.96
C LYS A 260 -4.91 -1.43 -2.62
N LYS A 261 -3.67 -0.94 -2.67
CA LYS A 261 -2.53 -1.68 -3.23
C LYS A 261 -2.34 -3.03 -2.54
N MET A 262 -2.46 -3.05 -1.20
CA MET A 262 -2.37 -4.28 -0.43
C MET A 262 -3.52 -5.24 -0.74
N SER A 263 -4.76 -4.75 -0.80
CA SER A 263 -5.94 -5.55 -1.16
C SER A 263 -5.83 -6.13 -2.56
N ASP A 264 -5.47 -5.31 -3.55
CA ASP A 264 -5.29 -5.74 -4.94
C ASP A 264 -4.17 -6.79 -5.05
N SER A 265 -3.03 -6.56 -4.37
CA SER A 265 -1.92 -7.51 -4.33
C SER A 265 -2.29 -8.83 -3.66
N MET A 266 -3.03 -8.78 -2.53
CA MET A 266 -3.55 -9.97 -1.86
C MET A 266 -4.47 -10.79 -2.76
N SER A 267 -5.35 -10.14 -3.51
CA SER A 267 -6.24 -10.78 -4.47
C SER A 267 -5.46 -11.48 -5.58
N VAL A 268 -4.48 -10.80 -6.18
CA VAL A 268 -3.61 -11.37 -7.22
C VAL A 268 -2.80 -12.55 -6.68
N LEU A 269 -2.19 -12.41 -5.49
CA LEU A 269 -1.40 -13.49 -4.89
C LEU A 269 -2.26 -14.69 -4.49
N THR A 270 -3.48 -14.47 -4.00
CA THR A 270 -4.42 -15.55 -3.72
C THR A 270 -4.78 -16.31 -4.99
N THR A 271 -5.05 -15.59 -6.07
CA THR A 271 -5.29 -16.20 -7.39
C THR A 271 -4.06 -16.98 -7.87
N ALA A 272 -2.85 -16.43 -7.70
CA ALA A 272 -1.61 -17.11 -8.04
C ALA A 272 -1.40 -18.40 -7.22
N ILE A 273 -1.73 -18.40 -5.92
CA ILE A 273 -1.70 -19.60 -5.06
C ILE A 273 -2.65 -20.65 -5.61
N LEU A 274 -3.90 -20.30 -5.91
CA LEU A 274 -4.90 -21.25 -6.43
C LEU A 274 -4.47 -21.84 -7.78
N LEU A 275 -3.95 -21.00 -8.69
CA LEU A 275 -3.41 -21.46 -9.96
C LEU A 275 -2.19 -22.36 -9.78
N SER A 276 -1.29 -22.03 -8.87
CA SER A 276 -0.12 -22.87 -8.56
C SER A 276 -0.53 -24.25 -8.06
N LEU A 277 -1.53 -24.31 -7.16
CA LEU A 277 -2.08 -25.58 -6.69
C LEU A 277 -2.69 -26.40 -7.85
N LEU A 278 -3.45 -25.76 -8.72
CA LEU A 278 -4.04 -26.41 -9.88
C LEU A 278 -2.98 -26.98 -10.83
N PHE A 279 -1.95 -26.16 -11.16
CA PHE A 279 -0.89 -26.61 -12.06
C PHE A 279 -0.03 -27.73 -11.45
N ILE A 280 0.29 -27.64 -10.16
CA ILE A 280 1.01 -28.73 -9.45
C ILE A 280 0.17 -30.01 -9.50
N TYR A 281 -1.13 -29.92 -9.23
CA TYR A 281 -2.02 -31.09 -9.30
C TYR A 281 -2.05 -31.70 -10.69
N LEU A 282 -2.25 -30.90 -11.73
CA LEU A 282 -2.27 -31.37 -13.11
C LEU A 282 -0.95 -32.00 -13.53
N ALA A 283 0.18 -31.37 -13.17
CA ALA A 283 1.50 -31.91 -13.46
C ALA A 283 1.72 -33.26 -12.79
N LEU A 284 1.28 -33.42 -11.52
CA LEU A 284 1.39 -34.68 -10.80
C LEU A 284 0.46 -35.75 -11.36
N VAL A 285 -0.76 -35.40 -11.82
CA VAL A 285 -1.66 -36.34 -12.50
C VAL A 285 -1.01 -36.88 -13.78
N LEU A 286 -0.35 -36.01 -14.55
CA LEU A 286 0.38 -36.41 -15.74
C LEU A 286 1.61 -37.30 -15.40
N LEU A 287 2.33 -36.97 -14.34
CA LEU A 287 3.53 -37.70 -13.92
C LEU A 287 3.20 -39.11 -13.40
N TYR A 288 2.18 -39.20 -12.54
CA TYR A 288 1.81 -40.47 -11.89
C TYR A 288 0.79 -41.27 -12.68
N ASN A 289 0.21 -40.72 -13.75
CA ASN A 289 -0.88 -41.33 -14.53
C ASN A 289 -2.02 -41.84 -13.61
N ASN A 290 -2.29 -41.13 -12.53
CA ASN A 290 -3.23 -41.49 -11.48
C ASN A 290 -3.79 -40.19 -10.83
N TRP A 291 -5.06 -40.22 -10.41
CA TRP A 291 -5.75 -39.10 -9.79
C TRP A 291 -5.59 -39.05 -8.26
N THR A 292 -5.26 -40.19 -7.63
CA THR A 292 -5.24 -40.32 -6.17
C THR A 292 -3.90 -39.91 -5.56
N ASP A 293 -2.78 -40.25 -6.17
CA ASP A 293 -1.45 -39.94 -5.65
C ASP A 293 -1.18 -38.43 -5.58
N PRO A 294 -1.57 -37.61 -6.56
CA PRO A 294 -1.49 -36.18 -6.46
C PRO A 294 -2.24 -35.59 -5.26
N LEU A 295 -3.41 -36.12 -4.92
CA LEU A 295 -4.19 -35.67 -3.76
C LEU A 295 -3.44 -35.92 -2.44
N VAL A 296 -2.77 -37.07 -2.31
CA VAL A 296 -1.95 -37.40 -1.13
C VAL A 296 -0.79 -36.42 -0.98
N VAL A 297 -0.12 -36.06 -2.09
CA VAL A 297 0.96 -35.07 -2.10
C VAL A 297 0.44 -33.69 -1.71
N MET A 298 -0.71 -33.29 -2.26
CA MET A 298 -1.27 -31.96 -2.05
C MET A 298 -1.70 -31.69 -0.59
N ILE A 299 -1.99 -32.69 0.21
CA ILE A 299 -2.33 -32.51 1.63
C ILE A 299 -1.16 -31.92 2.44
N ALA A 300 0.07 -32.09 2.00
CA ALA A 300 1.23 -31.47 2.65
C ALA A 300 1.17 -29.93 2.58
N ILE A 301 0.49 -29.36 1.58
CA ILE A 301 0.44 -27.90 1.37
C ILE A 301 -0.41 -27.16 2.42
N PRO A 302 -1.67 -27.56 2.70
CA PRO A 302 -2.44 -26.96 3.79
C PRO A 302 -1.73 -27.03 5.15
N LEU A 303 -1.04 -28.16 5.43
CA LEU A 303 -0.26 -28.31 6.65
C LEU A 303 0.90 -27.29 6.74
N SER A 304 1.54 -27.01 5.62
CA SER A 304 2.61 -26.00 5.56
C SER A 304 2.07 -24.58 5.78
N ILE A 305 0.89 -24.25 5.26
CA ILE A 305 0.23 -22.96 5.47
C ILE A 305 -0.08 -22.74 6.96
N VAL A 306 -0.56 -23.76 7.66
CA VAL A 306 -0.75 -23.69 9.12
C VAL A 306 0.57 -23.38 9.83
N GLY A 307 1.66 -24.04 9.46
CA GLY A 307 2.99 -23.76 10.01
C GLY A 307 3.47 -22.34 9.76
N ALA A 308 3.23 -21.82 8.57
CA ALA A 308 3.54 -20.46 8.19
C ALA A 308 2.75 -19.41 9.01
N LEU A 309 1.45 -19.64 9.19
CA LEU A 309 0.59 -18.76 10.00
C LEU A 309 0.98 -18.78 11.49
N LEU A 310 1.29 -19.95 12.03
CA LEU A 310 1.78 -20.08 13.40
C LEU A 310 3.10 -19.31 13.60
N ALA A 311 4.05 -19.42 12.66
CA ALA A 311 5.31 -18.70 12.75
C ALA A 311 5.14 -17.18 12.68
N LEU A 312 4.24 -16.68 11.83
CA LEU A 312 3.87 -15.25 11.79
C LEU A 312 3.27 -14.78 13.12
N ALA A 313 2.37 -15.59 13.70
CA ALA A 313 1.76 -15.28 14.99
C ALA A 313 2.81 -15.26 16.13
N MET A 314 3.70 -16.24 16.18
CA MET A 314 4.77 -16.34 17.20
C MET A 314 5.80 -15.21 17.06
N SER A 315 6.12 -14.80 15.83
CA SER A 315 7.07 -13.70 15.57
C SER A 315 6.42 -12.31 15.68
N ASN A 316 5.13 -12.24 15.96
CA ASN A 316 4.33 -11.01 15.98
C ASN A 316 4.49 -10.17 14.70
N THR A 317 4.61 -10.84 13.56
CA THR A 317 4.80 -10.23 12.24
C THR A 317 3.48 -10.20 11.49
N ALA A 318 3.11 -9.03 10.98
CA ALA A 318 1.87 -8.87 10.22
C ALA A 318 1.92 -9.61 8.87
N MET A 319 0.74 -10.06 8.41
CA MET A 319 0.56 -10.58 7.06
C MET A 319 0.82 -9.46 6.05
N SER A 320 1.91 -9.55 5.31
CA SER A 320 2.33 -8.59 4.29
C SER A 320 2.34 -9.24 2.90
N ILE A 321 2.49 -8.42 1.86
CA ILE A 321 2.68 -8.91 0.48
C ILE A 321 3.88 -9.87 0.41
N TYR A 322 4.96 -9.56 1.14
CA TYR A 322 6.16 -10.41 1.18
C TYR A 322 5.93 -11.72 1.91
N ALA A 323 5.10 -11.73 2.97
CA ALA A 323 4.69 -12.97 3.63
C ALA A 323 3.88 -13.86 2.68
N MET A 324 2.99 -13.28 1.88
CA MET A 324 2.24 -13.99 0.83
C MET A 324 3.16 -14.55 -0.27
N LEU A 325 4.15 -13.78 -0.72
CA LEU A 325 5.17 -14.28 -1.64
C LEU A 325 5.93 -15.46 -1.03
N GLY A 326 6.25 -15.39 0.27
CA GLY A 326 6.82 -16.50 1.01
C GLY A 326 5.93 -17.75 0.99
N MET A 327 4.61 -17.61 1.08
CA MET A 327 3.67 -18.73 0.96
C MET A 327 3.68 -19.35 -0.44
N VAL A 328 3.74 -18.55 -1.51
CA VAL A 328 3.85 -19.06 -2.88
C VAL A 328 5.12 -19.88 -3.05
N MET A 329 6.27 -19.37 -2.54
CA MET A 329 7.53 -20.10 -2.57
C MET A 329 7.47 -21.38 -1.73
N LEU A 330 6.83 -21.34 -0.56
CA LEU A 330 6.69 -22.47 0.35
C LEU A 330 5.94 -23.64 -0.30
N ILE A 331 4.89 -23.35 -1.09
CA ILE A 331 4.12 -24.38 -1.82
C ILE A 331 5.04 -25.24 -2.69
N GLY A 332 5.92 -24.62 -3.47
CA GLY A 332 6.87 -25.34 -4.32
C GLY A 332 7.90 -26.15 -3.53
N LEU A 333 8.40 -25.58 -2.42
CA LEU A 333 9.39 -26.26 -1.57
C LEU A 333 8.81 -27.50 -0.86
N VAL A 334 7.56 -27.38 -0.37
CA VAL A 334 6.88 -28.46 0.35
C VAL A 334 6.41 -29.56 -0.59
N ALA A 335 5.84 -29.18 -1.75
CA ALA A 335 5.40 -30.14 -2.77
C ALA A 335 6.56 -31.07 -3.16
N LYS A 336 7.76 -30.55 -3.38
CA LYS A 336 8.94 -31.35 -3.71
C LYS A 336 9.22 -32.46 -2.69
N ASN A 337 9.12 -32.17 -1.39
CA ASN A 337 9.39 -33.16 -0.34
C ASN A 337 8.36 -34.29 -0.34
N ALA A 338 7.08 -33.94 -0.51
CA ALA A 338 6.00 -34.93 -0.58
C ALA A 338 6.06 -35.76 -1.88
N ILE A 339 6.41 -35.14 -3.01
CA ILE A 339 6.60 -35.82 -4.31
C ILE A 339 7.68 -36.91 -4.17
N LEU A 340 8.85 -36.55 -3.65
CA LEU A 340 9.97 -37.52 -3.49
C LEU A 340 9.60 -38.71 -2.62
N LEU A 341 8.76 -38.55 -1.63
CA LEU A 341 8.32 -39.64 -0.75
C LEU A 341 7.33 -40.58 -1.44
N VAL A 342 6.32 -40.00 -2.14
CA VAL A 342 5.30 -40.76 -2.85
C VAL A 342 5.89 -41.49 -4.07
N ASP A 343 6.77 -40.83 -4.80
CA ASP A 343 7.47 -41.37 -5.96
C ASP A 343 8.27 -42.67 -5.59
N PHE A 344 9.05 -42.58 -4.51
CA PHE A 344 9.78 -43.72 -4.02
C PHE A 344 8.88 -44.84 -3.50
N ALA A 345 7.75 -44.51 -2.89
CA ALA A 345 6.78 -45.53 -2.49
C ALA A 345 6.13 -46.22 -3.70
N ASN A 346 5.87 -45.46 -4.78
CA ASN A 346 5.36 -46.02 -6.03
C ASN A 346 6.37 -46.90 -6.77
N GLU A 347 7.65 -46.49 -6.78
CA GLU A 347 8.76 -47.23 -7.34
C GLU A 347 8.89 -48.59 -6.62
N ALA A 348 8.98 -48.61 -5.28
CA ALA A 348 9.10 -49.83 -4.46
C ALA A 348 7.88 -50.76 -4.63
N ARG A 349 6.67 -50.20 -4.84
CA ARG A 349 5.48 -50.99 -5.18
C ARG A 349 5.55 -51.57 -6.60
N GLY A 350 6.15 -50.85 -7.55
CA GLY A 350 6.40 -51.34 -8.91
C GLY A 350 7.33 -52.56 -8.92
N GLU A 351 8.26 -52.64 -7.94
CA GLU A 351 9.12 -53.79 -7.74
C GLU A 351 8.42 -54.97 -7.02
N GLY A 352 7.14 -54.86 -6.69
CA GLY A 352 6.33 -55.93 -6.10
C GLY A 352 6.23 -55.91 -4.58
N LEU A 353 6.75 -54.88 -3.89
CA LEU A 353 6.67 -54.79 -2.44
C LEU A 353 5.24 -54.46 -1.98
N PRO A 354 4.76 -55.04 -0.86
CA PRO A 354 3.49 -54.70 -0.28
C PRO A 354 3.52 -53.22 0.22
N VAL A 355 2.35 -52.53 0.21
CA VAL A 355 2.23 -51.11 0.53
C VAL A 355 2.94 -50.71 1.81
N ASN A 356 2.83 -51.52 2.87
CA ASN A 356 3.46 -51.22 4.17
C ASN A 356 4.99 -51.26 4.09
N GLU A 357 5.57 -52.22 3.40
CA GLU A 357 7.02 -52.37 3.25
C GLU A 357 7.60 -51.31 2.33
N ALA A 358 6.91 -51.03 1.21
CA ALA A 358 7.26 -49.94 0.30
C ALA A 358 7.31 -48.61 1.01
N LEU A 359 6.33 -48.29 1.86
CA LEU A 359 6.30 -47.04 2.65
C LEU A 359 7.41 -46.99 3.69
N ILE A 360 7.69 -48.11 4.41
CA ILE A 360 8.78 -48.15 5.39
C ILE A 360 10.14 -47.93 4.70
N GLN A 361 10.33 -48.53 3.55
CA GLN A 361 11.52 -48.35 2.74
C GLN A 361 11.65 -46.91 2.22
N ALA A 362 10.60 -46.34 1.67
CA ALA A 362 10.58 -44.95 1.21
C ALA A 362 10.91 -43.96 2.34
N VAL A 363 10.28 -44.10 3.51
CA VAL A 363 10.56 -43.26 4.67
C VAL A 363 12.00 -43.41 5.15
N LYS A 364 12.50 -44.62 5.29
CA LYS A 364 13.88 -44.87 5.73
C LYS A 364 14.91 -44.21 4.80
N LEU A 365 14.73 -44.33 3.49
CA LEU A 365 15.71 -43.81 2.52
C LEU A 365 15.58 -42.29 2.33
N ARG A 366 14.36 -41.73 2.39
CA ARG A 366 14.10 -40.31 2.08
C ARG A 366 14.08 -39.36 3.28
N THR A 367 13.97 -39.87 4.50
CA THR A 367 13.97 -39.02 5.71
C THR A 367 15.24 -38.16 5.81
N ARG A 368 16.43 -38.75 5.61
CA ARG A 368 17.69 -38.00 5.69
C ARG A 368 17.78 -36.87 4.66
N PRO A 369 17.60 -37.12 3.34
CA PRO A 369 17.60 -36.03 2.34
C PRO A 369 16.56 -34.94 2.61
N ILE A 370 15.33 -35.29 3.00
CA ILE A 370 14.28 -34.36 3.32
C ILE A 370 14.65 -33.46 4.52
N LEU A 371 15.16 -34.07 5.60
CA LEU A 371 15.60 -33.31 6.77
C LEU A 371 16.81 -32.41 6.45
N MET A 372 17.76 -32.87 5.66
CA MET A 372 18.93 -32.07 5.26
C MET A 372 18.50 -30.84 4.46
N THR A 373 17.60 -30.98 3.48
CA THR A 373 17.14 -29.87 2.68
C THR A 373 16.28 -28.92 3.50
N ALA A 374 15.40 -29.40 4.37
CA ALA A 374 14.58 -28.58 5.25
C ALA A 374 15.44 -27.78 6.24
N LEU A 375 16.37 -28.42 6.93
CA LEU A 375 17.28 -27.76 7.87
C LEU A 375 18.18 -26.74 7.18
N SER A 376 18.73 -27.07 6.00
CA SER A 376 19.52 -26.13 5.21
C SER A 376 18.72 -24.87 4.84
N THR A 377 17.47 -25.05 4.40
CA THR A 377 16.58 -23.92 4.07
C THR A 377 16.25 -23.09 5.31
N ILE A 378 15.88 -23.73 6.42
CA ILE A 378 15.55 -23.05 7.69
C ILE A 378 16.76 -22.25 8.18
N ILE A 379 17.95 -22.88 8.25
CA ILE A 379 19.18 -22.21 8.70
C ILE A 379 19.55 -21.07 7.75
N GLY A 380 19.41 -21.27 6.44
CA GLY A 380 19.67 -20.24 5.44
C GLY A 380 18.75 -19.02 5.54
N MET A 381 17.50 -19.21 6.04
CA MET A 381 16.55 -18.12 6.23
C MET A 381 16.66 -17.44 7.59
N LEU A 382 17.34 -18.02 8.59
CA LEU A 382 17.51 -17.43 9.91
C LEU A 382 18.15 -16.03 9.89
N PRO A 383 19.21 -15.75 9.12
CA PRO A 383 19.79 -14.40 9.08
C PRO A 383 18.79 -13.36 8.57
N VAL A 384 17.90 -13.76 7.63
CA VAL A 384 16.85 -12.87 7.09
C VAL A 384 15.72 -12.67 8.11
N ALA A 385 15.32 -13.73 8.82
CA ALA A 385 14.29 -13.68 9.86
C ALA A 385 14.70 -12.83 11.06
N LEU A 386 15.97 -12.84 11.41
CA LEU A 386 16.53 -12.10 12.53
C LEU A 386 17.13 -10.76 12.13
N SER A 387 17.07 -10.39 10.85
CA SER A 387 17.61 -9.13 10.36
C SER A 387 16.90 -7.94 11.02
N ARG A 388 17.69 -6.91 11.37
CA ARG A 388 17.20 -5.64 11.94
C ARG A 388 17.74 -4.48 11.11
N GLY A 389 16.93 -3.46 10.94
CA GLY A 389 17.31 -2.26 10.21
C GLY A 389 16.37 -1.98 9.05
N SER A 390 16.72 -0.96 8.28
CA SER A 390 15.92 -0.45 7.16
C SER A 390 15.62 -1.55 6.14
N GLY A 391 14.36 -1.83 5.87
CA GLY A 391 13.87 -2.86 4.94
C GLY A 391 13.88 -4.30 5.47
N ALA A 392 14.29 -4.53 6.72
CA ALA A 392 14.16 -5.83 7.35
C ALA A 392 12.68 -6.22 7.51
N GLU A 393 11.84 -5.26 7.88
CA GLU A 393 10.39 -5.43 8.09
C GLU A 393 9.68 -6.05 6.88
N LEU A 394 10.16 -5.77 5.67
CA LEU A 394 9.60 -6.33 4.45
C LEU A 394 9.96 -7.81 4.28
N ARG A 395 11.16 -8.22 4.65
CA ARG A 395 11.72 -9.56 4.37
C ARG A 395 11.55 -10.55 5.51
N THR A 396 11.47 -10.06 6.75
CA THR A 396 11.31 -10.92 7.95
C THR A 396 10.03 -11.74 7.89
N GLY A 397 8.91 -11.17 7.43
CA GLY A 397 7.65 -11.89 7.26
C GLY A 397 7.76 -13.07 6.29
N MET A 398 8.42 -12.87 5.13
CA MET A 398 8.70 -13.95 4.18
C MET A 398 9.54 -15.04 4.80
N ALA A 399 10.59 -14.66 5.53
CA ALA A 399 11.50 -15.63 6.16
C ALA A 399 10.80 -16.47 7.24
N TRP A 400 9.98 -15.85 8.10
CA TRP A 400 9.21 -16.58 9.10
C TRP A 400 8.20 -17.54 8.49
N VAL A 401 7.52 -17.15 7.40
CA VAL A 401 6.63 -18.03 6.65
C VAL A 401 7.35 -19.27 6.15
N ILE A 402 8.53 -19.11 5.56
CA ILE A 402 9.30 -20.24 5.04
C ILE A 402 9.82 -21.11 6.18
N ILE A 403 10.36 -20.53 7.25
CA ILE A 403 10.88 -21.28 8.41
C ILE A 403 9.76 -22.10 9.06
N GLY A 404 8.65 -21.47 9.42
CA GLY A 404 7.56 -22.16 10.12
C GLY A 404 6.81 -23.14 9.24
N GLY A 405 6.54 -22.76 8.01
CA GLY A 405 5.90 -23.64 7.04
C GLY A 405 6.74 -24.86 6.72
N MET A 406 8.04 -24.68 6.49
CA MET A 406 8.98 -25.80 6.25
C MET A 406 9.16 -26.69 7.47
N ALA A 407 9.33 -26.13 8.67
CA ALA A 407 9.49 -26.89 9.89
C ALA A 407 8.28 -27.79 10.18
N LEU A 408 7.08 -27.21 10.21
CA LEU A 408 5.86 -27.97 10.48
C LEU A 408 5.53 -28.94 9.36
N SER A 409 5.64 -28.51 8.10
CA SER A 409 5.35 -29.39 6.96
C SER A 409 6.29 -30.58 6.90
N THR A 410 7.60 -30.42 7.17
CA THR A 410 8.54 -31.53 7.13
C THR A 410 8.22 -32.59 8.17
N LEU A 411 7.90 -32.16 9.41
CA LEU A 411 7.49 -33.07 10.47
C LEU A 411 6.19 -33.82 10.11
N LEU A 412 5.18 -33.06 9.67
CA LEU A 412 3.87 -33.65 9.36
C LEU A 412 3.89 -34.47 8.07
N THR A 413 4.64 -34.06 7.06
CA THR A 413 4.74 -34.82 5.79
C THR A 413 5.30 -36.20 6.01
N LEU A 414 6.30 -36.38 6.90
CA LEU A 414 6.86 -37.67 7.22
C LEU A 414 5.89 -38.62 7.94
N ILE A 415 4.82 -38.11 8.54
CA ILE A 415 3.81 -38.88 9.27
C ILE A 415 2.52 -38.98 8.47
N VAL A 416 1.98 -37.83 8.01
CA VAL A 416 0.65 -37.74 7.42
C VAL A 416 0.64 -38.31 5.99
N VAL A 417 1.65 -37.98 5.17
CA VAL A 417 1.69 -38.50 3.79
C VAL A 417 1.75 -40.02 3.72
N PRO A 418 2.62 -40.72 4.46
CA PRO A 418 2.59 -42.20 4.49
C PRO A 418 1.28 -42.78 5.01
N ALA A 419 0.70 -42.15 6.06
CA ALA A 419 -0.58 -42.61 6.61
C ALA A 419 -1.72 -42.50 5.61
N LEU A 420 -1.80 -41.39 4.90
CA LEU A 420 -2.81 -41.19 3.86
C LEU A 420 -2.57 -42.06 2.63
N TYR A 421 -1.32 -42.15 2.19
CA TYR A 421 -0.97 -43.07 1.09
C TYR A 421 -1.42 -44.49 1.40
N LYS A 422 -1.16 -45.00 2.62
CA LYS A 422 -1.66 -46.29 3.08
C LYS A 422 -3.19 -46.37 3.05
N ALA A 423 -3.89 -45.33 3.53
CA ALA A 423 -5.37 -45.32 3.57
C ALA A 423 -5.98 -45.41 2.18
N PHE A 424 -5.41 -44.71 1.20
CA PHE A 424 -5.90 -44.71 -0.17
C PHE A 424 -5.56 -46.00 -0.94
N HIS A 425 -4.40 -46.59 -0.65
CA HIS A 425 -3.91 -47.79 -1.39
C HIS A 425 -4.15 -49.13 -0.68
N SER A 426 -4.63 -49.12 0.57
CA SER A 426 -4.90 -50.37 1.33
C SER A 426 -5.96 -51.25 0.68
N ARG A 427 -6.83 -50.73 -0.20
CA ARG A 427 -7.86 -51.49 -0.90
C ARG A 427 -7.46 -51.94 -2.31
N GLN A 428 -6.31 -51.47 -2.83
CA GLN A 428 -5.82 -51.92 -4.14
C GLN A 428 -4.98 -53.20 -3.94
N ARG A 429 -5.51 -54.33 -4.45
CA ARG A 429 -4.72 -55.57 -4.58
C ARG A 429 -3.51 -55.29 -5.47
N THR A 430 -2.34 -55.71 -5.05
CA THR A 430 -1.09 -55.63 -5.80
C THR A 430 -1.25 -56.47 -7.08
N SER A 431 -1.47 -55.81 -8.21
CA SER A 431 -1.32 -56.46 -9.52
C SER A 431 0.18 -56.44 -9.82
N ALA A 432 0.89 -57.45 -9.38
CA ALA A 432 2.25 -57.68 -9.85
C ALA A 432 2.21 -57.77 -11.37
N LYS A 433 2.88 -56.86 -12.10
CA LYS A 433 3.20 -57.12 -13.51
C LYS A 433 4.01 -58.44 -13.53
N PRO A 434 3.61 -59.46 -14.36
CA PRO A 434 4.44 -60.63 -14.49
C PRO A 434 5.80 -60.17 -14.99
N MET A 435 6.87 -60.56 -14.26
CA MET A 435 8.24 -60.42 -14.75
C MET A 435 8.26 -61.10 -16.12
N VAL A 436 8.54 -60.32 -17.15
CA VAL A 436 8.82 -60.87 -18.49
C VAL A 436 10.17 -61.58 -18.31
N ASP A 437 10.06 -62.91 -18.34
CA ASP A 437 11.23 -63.77 -18.25
C ASP A 437 12.02 -63.60 -19.56
N ILE A 438 13.05 -62.74 -19.49
CA ILE A 438 13.90 -62.42 -20.64
C ILE A 438 14.69 -63.65 -21.07
N GLU A 439 14.91 -64.62 -20.17
CA GLU A 439 15.55 -65.89 -20.50
C GLU A 439 14.66 -66.78 -21.39
N ALA A 440 13.33 -66.70 -21.26
CA ALA A 440 12.39 -67.41 -22.12
C ALA A 440 12.31 -66.82 -23.54
N LEU A 441 12.56 -65.50 -23.71
CA LEU A 441 12.58 -64.81 -25.01
C LEU A 441 13.94 -64.94 -25.75
N MET A 442 14.99 -65.44 -25.09
CA MET A 442 16.28 -65.68 -25.74
C MET A 442 16.48 -67.15 -26.17
N GLN A 443 15.47 -68.01 -25.97
CA GLN A 443 15.49 -69.42 -26.37
C GLN A 443 14.56 -69.75 -27.56
N GLU A 444 13.86 -68.78 -28.15
CA GLU A 444 13.22 -68.84 -29.43
C GLU A 444 14.06 -68.08 -30.51
#